data_7013c6522d9b620280a37919af92c476
#
_entry.id   7013c6522d9b620280a37919af92c476
#
_cell.length_a   1.000
_cell.length_b   1.000
_cell.length_c   1.000
_cell.angle_alpha   90.00
_cell.angle_beta   90.00
_cell.angle_gamma   90.00
#
_symmetry.space_group_name_H-M   'P 1'
#
loop_
_entity.id
_entity.type
_entity.pdbx_description
1 polymer ?
#
loop_
_entity_poly.entity_id
_entity_poly.type
_entity_poly.pdbx_seq_one_letter_code
_entity_poly.pdbx_strand_id
1 'polypeptide(L)'
;MSDRINLADELHRKGFNCAQSVAVACADLVDVPKEFLFKATEGFGAGMGTMDGVCGALTGGLLIAGLKNSTGNLDNPKSKASTMKLSKAMLTSFREKSGAIICRELKGVDTGKMICSCPNCIKHGVEIVEEQLGVRN
;
A
#
# COMPACT_ATOMS: atom_id res chain seq x y z
N MET A 1 0.15 11.36 14.45
CA MET A 1 0.22 10.67 13.15
C MET A 1 1.43 11.14 12.36
N SER A 2 1.97 10.28 11.53
CA SER A 2 3.14 10.65 10.74
C SER A 2 2.77 11.64 9.62
N ASP A 3 3.79 12.34 9.12
CA ASP A 3 3.59 13.26 8.01
C ASP A 3 3.16 12.50 6.75
N ARG A 4 3.65 11.25 6.56
CA ARG A 4 3.25 10.43 5.43
C ARG A 4 1.78 10.04 5.50
N ILE A 5 1.26 9.76 6.69
CA ILE A 5 -0.16 9.45 6.88
C ILE A 5 -1.00 10.68 6.52
N ASN A 6 -0.60 11.84 6.99
CA ASN A 6 -1.32 13.08 6.69
C ASN A 6 -1.28 13.39 5.19
N LEU A 7 -0.12 13.20 4.56
CA LEU A 7 0.01 13.42 3.13
C LEU A 7 -0.86 12.45 2.33
N ALA A 8 -0.87 11.17 2.71
CA ALA A 8 -1.70 10.19 2.03
C ALA A 8 -3.18 10.55 2.08
N ASP A 9 -3.64 11.04 3.23
CA ASP A 9 -5.02 11.47 3.40
C ASP A 9 -5.34 12.67 2.49
N GLU A 10 -4.44 13.64 2.40
CA GLU A 10 -4.60 14.79 1.52
C GLU A 10 -4.68 14.36 0.06
N LEU A 11 -3.81 13.43 -0.36
CA LEU A 11 -3.78 12.94 -1.73
C LEU A 11 -5.09 12.22 -2.07
N HIS A 12 -5.60 11.42 -1.15
CA HIS A 12 -6.87 10.72 -1.33
C HIS A 12 -8.03 11.72 -1.52
N ARG A 13 -8.07 12.76 -0.71
CA ARG A 13 -9.09 13.82 -0.84
C ARG A 13 -8.99 14.56 -2.16
N LYS A 14 -7.78 14.64 -2.71
CA LYS A 14 -7.51 15.31 -3.99
C LYS A 14 -7.96 14.47 -5.20
N GLY A 15 -8.21 13.17 -5.00
CA GLY A 15 -8.69 12.29 -6.06
C GLY A 15 -7.80 11.09 -6.36
N PHE A 16 -6.72 10.90 -5.60
CA PHE A 16 -5.87 9.70 -5.75
C PHE A 16 -6.64 8.49 -5.23
N ASN A 17 -6.44 7.33 -5.87
CA ASN A 17 -7.00 6.10 -5.30
C ASN A 17 -6.13 5.62 -4.13
N CYS A 18 -6.56 4.57 -3.45
CA CYS A 18 -5.86 4.09 -2.24
C CYS A 18 -4.41 3.72 -2.51
N ALA A 19 -4.16 3.01 -3.61
CA ALA A 19 -2.80 2.59 -3.97
C ALA A 19 -1.91 3.78 -4.29
N GLN A 20 -2.43 4.71 -5.05
CA GLN A 20 -1.70 5.93 -5.40
C GLN A 20 -1.39 6.78 -4.16
N SER A 21 -2.37 6.90 -3.27
CA SER A 21 -2.21 7.69 -2.04
C SER A 21 -1.07 7.17 -1.18
N VAL A 22 -1.04 5.87 -0.93
CA VAL A 22 0.01 5.26 -0.11
C VAL A 22 1.38 5.35 -0.80
N ALA A 23 1.45 4.96 -2.07
CA ALA A 23 2.73 4.92 -2.77
C ALA A 23 3.34 6.32 -2.92
N VAL A 24 2.56 7.30 -3.34
CA VAL A 24 3.08 8.66 -3.55
C VAL A 24 3.45 9.31 -2.21
N ALA A 25 2.67 9.05 -1.16
CA ALA A 25 3.01 9.57 0.18
C ALA A 25 4.32 9.01 0.71
N CYS A 26 4.72 7.81 0.24
CA CYS A 26 5.97 7.16 0.65
C CYS A 26 7.09 7.35 -0.37
N ALA A 27 6.94 8.27 -1.32
CA ALA A 27 7.93 8.50 -2.37
C ALA A 27 9.31 8.87 -1.84
N ASP A 28 9.37 9.50 -0.66
CA ASP A 28 10.64 9.89 -0.04
C ASP A 28 11.49 8.68 0.38
N LEU A 29 10.92 7.49 0.41
CA LEU A 29 11.62 6.27 0.81
C LEU A 29 12.29 5.56 -0.37
N VAL A 30 11.95 5.94 -1.59
CA VAL A 30 12.43 5.29 -2.80
C VAL A 30 12.98 6.32 -3.76
N ASP A 31 13.75 5.87 -4.75
CA ASP A 31 14.47 6.76 -5.66
C ASP A 31 13.85 6.72 -7.06
N VAL A 32 12.55 7.01 -7.12
CA VAL A 32 11.83 7.12 -8.38
C VAL A 32 10.90 8.34 -8.33
N PRO A 33 10.56 8.95 -9.47
CA PRO A 33 9.68 10.12 -9.50
C PRO A 33 8.27 9.79 -8.99
N LYS A 34 7.62 10.77 -8.37
CA LYS A 34 6.23 10.62 -7.90
C LYS A 34 5.29 10.25 -9.04
N GLU A 35 5.51 10.81 -10.23
CA GLU A 35 4.69 10.52 -11.41
C GLU A 35 4.77 9.05 -11.79
N PHE A 36 5.95 8.43 -11.63
CA PHE A 36 6.11 7.00 -11.88
C PHE A 36 5.25 6.19 -10.90
N LEU A 37 5.32 6.53 -9.62
CA LEU A 37 4.54 5.84 -8.58
C LEU A 37 3.05 6.01 -8.80
N PHE A 38 2.64 7.22 -9.19
CA PHE A 38 1.25 7.52 -9.48
C PHE A 38 0.71 6.61 -10.60
N LYS A 39 1.45 6.55 -11.71
CA LYS A 39 1.05 5.73 -12.87
C LYS A 39 1.11 4.24 -12.56
N ALA A 40 2.19 3.80 -11.90
CA ALA A 40 2.42 2.38 -11.62
C ALA A 40 1.35 1.78 -10.71
N THR A 41 0.73 2.59 -9.86
CA THR A 41 -0.26 2.11 -8.89
C THR A 41 -1.71 2.38 -9.31
N GLU A 42 -1.92 3.10 -10.39
CA GLU A 42 -3.27 3.51 -10.78
C GLU A 42 -4.21 2.33 -10.99
N GLY A 43 -3.73 1.24 -11.58
CA GLY A 43 -4.54 0.06 -11.85
C GLY A 43 -4.87 -0.78 -10.62
N PHE A 44 -4.27 -0.50 -9.48
CA PHE A 44 -4.51 -1.26 -8.25
C PHE A 44 -5.62 -0.66 -7.38
N GLY A 45 -6.13 0.51 -7.73
CA GLY A 45 -7.18 1.15 -6.95
C GLY A 45 -8.48 0.37 -6.95
N ALA A 46 -9.28 0.55 -5.93
CA ALA A 46 -10.58 -0.11 -5.75
C ALA A 46 -10.48 -1.64 -5.87
N GLY A 47 -9.47 -2.22 -5.21
CA GLY A 47 -9.28 -3.68 -5.25
C GLY A 47 -9.09 -4.18 -6.67
N MET A 48 -8.14 -3.60 -7.38
CA MET A 48 -7.81 -3.93 -8.76
C MET A 48 -8.98 -3.67 -9.72
N GLY A 49 -9.71 -2.60 -9.43
CA GLY A 49 -10.79 -2.12 -10.30
C GLY A 49 -12.11 -2.85 -10.16
N THR A 50 -12.16 -3.96 -9.43
CA THR A 50 -13.36 -4.79 -9.33
C THR A 50 -13.87 -4.93 -7.89
N MET A 51 -13.11 -4.47 -6.91
CA MET A 51 -13.31 -4.71 -5.49
C MET A 51 -13.07 -6.17 -5.08
N ASP A 52 -12.81 -7.06 -6.02
CA ASP A 52 -12.52 -8.48 -5.72
C ASP A 52 -11.04 -8.71 -5.38
N GLY A 53 -10.20 -7.74 -5.67
CA GLY A 53 -8.77 -7.83 -5.40
C GLY A 53 -8.38 -7.29 -4.04
N VAL A 54 -7.08 -7.38 -3.77
CA VAL A 54 -6.49 -6.88 -2.53
C VAL A 54 -6.63 -5.36 -2.45
N CYS A 55 -6.85 -4.87 -1.24
CA CYS A 55 -6.98 -3.43 -0.99
C CYS A 55 -5.78 -2.66 -1.55
N GLY A 56 -6.07 -1.57 -2.27
CA GLY A 56 -5.03 -0.74 -2.88
C GLY A 56 -4.04 -0.14 -1.89
N ALA A 57 -4.49 0.12 -0.67
CA ALA A 57 -3.59 0.63 0.38
C ALA A 57 -2.48 -0.37 0.68
N LEU A 58 -2.80 -1.67 0.67
CA LEU A 58 -1.79 -2.71 0.87
C LEU A 58 -0.90 -2.86 -0.36
N THR A 59 -1.48 -2.93 -1.55
CA THR A 59 -0.69 -3.10 -2.78
C THR A 59 0.23 -1.90 -3.03
N GLY A 60 -0.23 -0.68 -2.73
CA GLY A 60 0.62 0.51 -2.82
C GLY A 60 1.81 0.42 -1.88
N GLY A 61 1.59 -0.05 -0.67
CA GLY A 61 2.67 -0.27 0.30
C GLY A 61 3.64 -1.35 -0.15
N LEU A 62 3.12 -2.45 -0.72
CA LEU A 62 3.97 -3.53 -1.23
C LEU A 62 4.83 -3.07 -2.40
N LEU A 63 4.32 -2.18 -3.23
CA LEU A 63 5.10 -1.62 -4.33
C LEU A 63 6.31 -0.84 -3.80
N ILE A 64 6.12 -0.05 -2.76
CA ILE A 64 7.21 0.68 -2.11
C ILE A 64 8.23 -0.30 -1.52
N ALA A 65 7.75 -1.35 -0.86
CA ALA A 65 8.63 -2.37 -0.28
C ALA A 65 9.50 -3.03 -1.34
N GLY A 66 8.89 -3.38 -2.47
CA GLY A 66 9.62 -3.97 -3.59
C GLY A 66 10.69 -3.04 -4.15
N LEU A 67 10.33 -1.79 -4.38
CA LEU A 67 11.28 -0.79 -4.88
C LEU A 67 12.46 -0.59 -3.92
N LYS A 68 12.18 -0.59 -2.62
CA LYS A 68 13.22 -0.36 -1.62
C LYS A 68 14.10 -1.58 -1.40
N ASN A 69 13.53 -2.79 -1.43
CA ASN A 69 14.24 -4.01 -1.08
C ASN A 69 14.87 -4.74 -2.27
N SER A 70 14.37 -4.54 -3.47
CA SER A 70 14.87 -5.22 -4.66
C SER A 70 16.28 -4.77 -5.02
N THR A 71 17.12 -5.72 -5.46
CA THR A 71 18.44 -5.40 -5.99
C THR A 71 18.35 -4.75 -7.36
N GLY A 72 17.24 -4.97 -8.09
CA GLY A 72 17.09 -4.46 -9.45
C GLY A 72 18.02 -5.11 -10.46
N ASN A 73 18.66 -6.22 -10.09
CA ASN A 73 19.63 -6.90 -10.94
C ASN A 73 18.91 -7.90 -11.85
N LEU A 74 18.70 -7.51 -13.10
CA LEU A 74 17.97 -8.33 -14.07
C LEU A 74 18.76 -9.58 -14.50
N ASP A 75 20.08 -9.51 -14.48
CA ASP A 75 20.94 -10.62 -14.88
C ASP A 75 21.08 -11.68 -13.78
N ASN A 76 20.85 -11.26 -12.52
CA ASN A 76 21.05 -12.14 -11.37
C ASN A 76 20.01 -11.81 -10.30
N PRO A 77 18.76 -12.25 -10.50
CA PRO A 77 17.63 -11.88 -9.60
C PRO A 77 17.69 -12.68 -8.30
N LYS A 78 18.22 -12.10 -7.25
CA LYS A 78 18.40 -12.79 -5.96
C LYS A 78 17.57 -12.23 -4.81
N SER A 79 16.85 -11.14 -5.01
CA SER A 79 16.15 -10.48 -3.90
C SER A 79 14.71 -10.93 -3.68
N LYS A 80 14.15 -11.75 -4.59
CA LYS A 80 12.70 -12.05 -4.51
C LYS A 80 12.29 -12.73 -3.20
N ALA A 81 13.08 -13.68 -2.71
CA ALA A 81 12.73 -14.38 -1.47
C ALA A 81 12.69 -13.43 -0.28
N SER A 82 13.65 -12.53 -0.20
CA SER A 82 13.72 -11.51 0.85
C SER A 82 12.54 -10.54 0.74
N THR A 83 12.22 -10.10 -0.47
CA THR A 83 11.08 -9.20 -0.69
C THR A 83 9.76 -9.89 -0.38
N MET A 84 9.60 -11.15 -0.75
CA MET A 84 8.38 -11.90 -0.47
C MET A 84 8.17 -12.10 1.03
N LYS A 85 9.24 -12.29 1.80
CA LYS A 85 9.16 -12.38 3.25
C LYS A 85 8.67 -11.05 3.83
N LEU A 86 9.17 -9.94 3.31
CA LEU A 86 8.74 -8.61 3.71
C LEU A 86 7.27 -8.39 3.36
N SER A 87 6.85 -8.78 2.16
CA SER A 87 5.45 -8.68 1.73
C SER A 87 4.52 -9.46 2.65
N LYS A 88 4.94 -10.66 3.05
CA LYS A 88 4.15 -11.48 3.97
C LYS A 88 3.96 -10.77 5.31
N ALA A 89 5.03 -10.19 5.85
CA ALA A 89 4.95 -9.45 7.10
C ALA A 89 4.01 -8.25 6.99
N MET A 90 4.08 -7.53 5.88
CA MET A 90 3.23 -6.37 5.63
C MET A 90 1.77 -6.77 5.50
N LEU A 91 1.49 -7.84 4.76
CA LEU A 91 0.13 -8.33 4.57
C LEU A 91 -0.47 -8.78 5.90
N THR A 92 0.31 -9.50 6.71
CA THR A 92 -0.13 -9.95 8.03
C THR A 92 -0.47 -8.76 8.92
N SER A 93 0.40 -7.76 8.96
CA SER A 93 0.18 -6.56 9.77
C SER A 93 -1.04 -5.79 9.28
N PHE A 94 -1.21 -5.65 7.97
CA PHE A 94 -2.37 -4.96 7.41
C PHE A 94 -3.66 -5.67 7.78
N ARG A 95 -3.69 -7.01 7.67
CA ARG A 95 -4.86 -7.80 8.04
C ARG A 95 -5.22 -7.62 9.52
N GLU A 96 -4.21 -7.60 10.39
CA GLU A 96 -4.44 -7.39 11.81
C GLU A 96 -5.03 -6.00 12.10
N LYS A 97 -4.54 -4.97 11.41
CA LYS A 97 -5.00 -3.60 11.61
C LYS A 97 -6.38 -3.35 10.99
N SER A 98 -6.63 -3.91 9.82
CA SER A 98 -7.82 -3.60 9.03
C SER A 98 -8.94 -4.64 9.12
N GLY A 99 -8.62 -5.86 9.53
CA GLY A 99 -9.59 -6.95 9.69
C GLY A 99 -9.73 -7.86 8.49
N ALA A 100 -9.25 -7.44 7.32
CA ALA A 100 -9.27 -8.21 6.07
C ALA A 100 -8.28 -7.59 5.11
N ILE A 101 -8.09 -8.21 3.93
CA ILE A 101 -7.21 -7.66 2.90
C ILE A 101 -7.92 -7.43 1.57
N ILE A 102 -9.07 -8.06 1.36
CA ILE A 102 -9.83 -7.93 0.10
C ILE A 102 -10.74 -6.71 0.18
N CYS A 103 -10.71 -5.88 -0.86
CA CYS A 103 -11.46 -4.63 -0.89
C CYS A 103 -12.94 -4.84 -0.60
N ARG A 104 -13.57 -5.81 -1.27
CA ARG A 104 -14.99 -6.12 -1.09
C ARG A 104 -15.35 -6.42 0.36
N GLU A 105 -14.49 -7.18 1.03
CA GLU A 105 -14.71 -7.53 2.45
C GLU A 105 -14.56 -6.30 3.34
N LEU A 106 -13.53 -5.51 3.11
CA LEU A 106 -13.28 -4.30 3.91
C LEU A 106 -14.42 -3.29 3.79
N LYS A 107 -14.99 -3.16 2.59
CA LYS A 107 -16.08 -2.22 2.34
C LYS A 107 -17.45 -2.77 2.70
N GLY A 108 -17.55 -4.06 3.04
CA GLY A 108 -18.79 -4.68 3.45
C GLY A 108 -19.81 -4.79 2.34
N VAL A 109 -19.35 -5.02 1.10
CA VAL A 109 -20.23 -5.10 -0.06
C VAL A 109 -21.28 -6.21 0.10
N ASP A 110 -20.87 -7.39 0.58
CA ASP A 110 -21.76 -8.53 0.72
C ASP A 110 -22.45 -8.60 2.08
N THR A 111 -21.84 -8.05 3.12
CA THR A 111 -22.33 -8.13 4.50
C THR A 111 -23.18 -6.92 4.92
N GLY A 112 -23.04 -5.81 4.20
CA GLY A 112 -23.67 -4.55 4.59
C GLY A 112 -22.95 -3.83 5.73
N LYS A 113 -21.81 -4.37 6.19
CA LYS A 113 -21.04 -3.77 7.28
C LYS A 113 -19.62 -3.47 6.85
N MET A 114 -19.27 -2.19 6.78
CA MET A 114 -17.91 -1.76 6.49
C MET A 114 -16.99 -2.12 7.67
N ILE A 115 -15.93 -2.87 7.39
CA ILE A 115 -14.93 -3.24 8.39
C ILE A 115 -13.91 -2.13 8.55
N CYS A 116 -13.48 -1.54 7.42
CA CYS A 116 -12.44 -0.51 7.42
C CYS A 116 -12.70 0.47 6.27
N SER A 117 -12.79 1.76 6.59
CA SER A 117 -13.02 2.79 5.57
C SER A 117 -11.77 3.00 4.73
N CYS A 118 -11.92 3.60 3.53
CA CYS A 118 -10.77 3.91 2.68
C CYS A 118 -9.72 4.78 3.40
N PRO A 119 -10.10 5.87 4.08
CA PRO A 119 -9.11 6.64 4.83
C PRO A 119 -8.36 5.83 5.89
N ASN A 120 -9.05 4.94 6.59
CA ASN A 120 -8.40 4.09 7.59
C ASN A 120 -7.50 3.04 6.95
N CYS A 121 -7.91 2.46 5.84
CA CYS A 121 -7.06 1.51 5.10
C CYS A 121 -5.79 2.20 4.61
N ILE A 122 -5.91 3.43 4.11
CA ILE A 122 -4.77 4.22 3.65
C ILE A 122 -3.80 4.48 4.82
N LYS A 123 -4.33 4.86 5.97
CA LYS A 123 -3.53 5.05 7.18
C LYS A 123 -2.76 3.77 7.51
N HIS A 124 -3.45 2.64 7.52
CA HIS A 124 -2.83 1.34 7.82
C HIS A 124 -1.77 0.98 6.78
N GLY A 125 -2.02 1.31 5.50
CA GLY A 125 -1.06 1.08 4.43
C GLY A 125 0.24 1.83 4.65
N VAL A 126 0.17 3.10 5.06
CA VAL A 126 1.37 3.88 5.39
C VAL A 126 2.04 3.33 6.64
N GLU A 127 1.25 3.00 7.67
CA GLU A 127 1.80 2.46 8.92
C GLU A 127 2.62 1.19 8.69
N ILE A 128 2.11 0.25 7.88
CA ILE A 128 2.85 -0.99 7.63
C ILE A 128 4.15 -0.75 6.87
N VAL A 129 4.16 0.24 5.97
CA VAL A 129 5.39 0.63 5.29
C VAL A 129 6.42 1.13 6.31
N GLU A 130 6.00 2.04 7.17
CA GLU A 130 6.88 2.62 8.19
C GLU A 130 7.39 1.57 9.16
N GLU A 131 6.52 0.69 9.63
CA GLU A 131 6.89 -0.36 10.60
C GLU A 131 7.84 -1.38 9.99
N GLN A 132 7.50 -1.92 8.83
CA GLN A 132 8.24 -3.04 8.26
C GLN A 132 9.53 -2.61 7.56
N LEU A 133 9.62 -1.37 7.11
CA LEU A 133 10.85 -0.85 6.52
C LEU A 133 11.73 -0.15 7.54
N GLY A 134 11.33 -0.13 8.81
CA GLY A 134 12.10 0.47 9.88
C GLY A 134 12.25 1.98 9.77
N VAL A 135 11.26 2.65 9.20
CA VAL A 135 11.30 4.09 8.94
C VAL A 135 10.46 4.83 9.96
N ARG A 136 10.94 5.98 10.37
CA ARG A 136 10.20 6.84 11.29
C ARG A 136 9.87 8.16 10.62
N ASN A 137 8.88 8.79 11.17
CA ASN A 137 8.49 10.13 10.75
C ASN A 137 9.54 11.16 11.20
#